data_95be7c987d7130acf6fa9c2786afee17
#
_entry.id   95be7c987d7130acf6fa9c2786afee17
#
_cell.length_a   1.000
_cell.length_b   1.000
_cell.length_c   1.000
_cell.angle_alpha   90.00
_cell.angle_beta   90.00
_cell.angle_gamma   90.00
#
_symmetry.space_group_name_H-M   'P 1'
#
loop_
_entity.id
_entity.type
_entity.pdbx_description
1 polymer ?
#
loop_
_entity_poly.entity_id
_entity_poly.type
_entity_poly.pdbx_seq_one_letter_code
_entity_poly.pdbx_strand_id
1 'polypeptide(L)'
;MAKAVGVGGVFLKARDPKGLAAWYATHLGIQTQDGGTLVFEGPESAGTTVFAHFPVDTGYFGSAAEPSPQQFMVNFRVDDLDELVRQLAAAGVRIDPRPEDYPYGRFAWIWDPEGNRVELWEPVPAG
;
A
#
# COMPACT_ATOMS: atom_id res chain seq x y z
N MET A 1 -1.55 -14.97 16.53
CA MET A 1 -2.52 -14.02 15.97
C MET A 1 -1.86 -13.12 14.94
N ALA A 2 -2.43 -13.06 13.76
CA ALA A 2 -1.86 -12.24 12.69
C ALA A 2 -2.06 -10.76 12.96
N LYS A 3 -1.12 -9.94 12.50
CA LYS A 3 -1.13 -8.51 12.80
C LYS A 3 -0.36 -7.71 11.77
N ALA A 4 -0.60 -6.41 11.74
CA ALA A 4 0.25 -5.49 11.02
C ALA A 4 1.57 -5.34 11.78
N VAL A 5 2.68 -5.34 11.03
CA VAL A 5 4.03 -5.27 11.61
C VAL A 5 4.78 -4.01 11.20
N GLY A 6 4.17 -3.17 10.41
CA GLY A 6 4.76 -1.89 10.02
C GLY A 6 4.01 -1.25 8.88
N VAL A 7 4.37 -0.01 8.59
CA VAL A 7 3.83 0.68 7.40
C VAL A 7 4.65 0.22 6.20
N GLY A 8 3.96 -0.40 5.24
CA GLY A 8 4.60 -0.86 4.00
C GLY A 8 4.67 0.22 2.95
N GLY A 9 3.80 1.23 3.03
CA GLY A 9 3.86 2.32 2.09
C GLY A 9 2.78 3.37 2.30
N VAL A 10 3.00 4.51 1.66
CA VAL A 10 2.02 5.58 1.55
C VAL A 10 1.87 5.91 0.08
N PHE A 11 0.64 5.94 -0.40
CA PHE A 11 0.33 6.18 -1.80
C PHE A 11 -0.46 7.48 -1.91
N LEU A 12 -0.06 8.34 -2.84
CA LEU A 12 -0.68 9.64 -3.04
C LEU A 12 -1.21 9.76 -4.46
N LYS A 13 -2.34 10.44 -4.62
CA LYS A 13 -2.78 10.89 -5.93
C LYS A 13 -2.02 12.15 -6.32
N ALA A 14 -1.63 12.26 -7.57
CA ALA A 14 -0.87 13.40 -8.06
C ALA A 14 -1.29 13.75 -9.48
N ARG A 15 -1.29 15.04 -9.80
CA ARG A 15 -1.55 15.49 -11.18
C ARG A 15 -0.40 15.13 -12.11
N ASP A 16 0.82 15.14 -11.58
CA ASP A 16 2.02 14.74 -12.31
C ASP A 16 2.83 13.78 -11.44
N PRO A 17 2.48 12.48 -11.42
CA PRO A 17 3.14 11.53 -10.54
C PRO A 17 4.65 11.46 -10.74
N LYS A 18 5.12 11.44 -11.98
CA LYS A 18 6.56 11.37 -12.27
C LYS A 18 7.29 12.61 -11.82
N GLY A 19 6.70 13.79 -12.06
CA GLY A 19 7.30 15.05 -11.62
C GLY A 19 7.33 15.15 -10.11
N LEU A 20 6.28 14.71 -9.43
CA LEU A 20 6.24 14.74 -7.98
C LEU A 20 7.27 13.77 -7.37
N ALA A 21 7.37 12.57 -7.92
CA ALA A 21 8.38 11.61 -7.47
C ALA A 21 9.79 12.16 -7.66
N ALA A 22 10.06 12.78 -8.81
CA ALA A 22 11.37 13.40 -9.07
C ALA A 22 11.67 14.53 -8.08
N TRP A 23 10.67 15.30 -7.72
CA TRP A 23 10.81 16.36 -6.73
C TRP A 23 11.27 15.79 -5.38
N TYR A 24 10.58 14.74 -4.90
CA TYR A 24 10.96 14.11 -3.63
C TYR A 24 12.35 13.47 -3.69
N ALA A 25 12.68 12.83 -4.81
CA ALA A 25 14.01 12.24 -4.96
C ALA A 25 15.10 13.32 -4.92
N THR A 26 14.88 14.43 -5.61
CA THR A 26 15.87 15.52 -5.72
C THR A 26 16.03 16.26 -4.39
N HIS A 27 14.92 16.59 -3.73
CA HIS A 27 14.97 17.50 -2.58
C HIS A 27 15.08 16.78 -1.24
N LEU A 28 14.61 15.55 -1.15
CA LEU A 28 14.71 14.78 0.10
C LEU A 28 15.63 13.58 0.00
N GLY A 29 16.27 13.38 -1.16
CA GLY A 29 17.24 12.30 -1.33
C GLY A 29 16.63 10.90 -1.26
N ILE A 30 15.36 10.76 -1.57
CA ILE A 30 14.70 9.45 -1.51
C ILE A 30 15.11 8.63 -2.73
N GLN A 31 15.49 7.38 -2.50
CA GLN A 31 15.95 6.50 -3.56
C GLN A 31 14.81 6.05 -4.46
N THR A 32 15.02 6.09 -5.77
CA THR A 32 14.02 5.62 -6.73
C THR A 32 14.38 4.23 -7.23
N GLN A 33 13.34 3.47 -7.57
CA GLN A 33 13.47 2.19 -8.26
C GLN A 33 12.93 2.32 -9.68
N ASP A 34 13.02 1.24 -10.45
CA ASP A 34 12.49 1.20 -11.80
C ASP A 34 11.02 1.66 -11.81
N GLY A 35 10.68 2.50 -12.79
CA GLY A 35 9.34 3.06 -12.87
C GLY A 35 9.10 4.30 -12.03
N GLY A 36 10.13 4.78 -11.31
CA GLY A 36 10.04 6.02 -10.56
C GLY A 36 9.42 5.90 -9.18
N THR A 37 9.16 4.67 -8.71
CA THR A 37 8.65 4.45 -7.36
C THR A 37 9.74 4.78 -6.34
N LEU A 38 9.38 5.52 -5.30
CA LEU A 38 10.30 5.84 -4.22
C LEU A 38 10.24 4.77 -3.16
N VAL A 39 11.40 4.38 -2.64
CA VAL A 39 11.48 3.25 -1.71
C VAL A 39 12.48 3.55 -0.59
N PHE A 40 12.07 3.26 0.62
CA PHE A 40 12.97 3.21 1.77
C PHE A 40 13.22 1.75 2.10
N GLU A 41 14.49 1.35 2.13
CA GLU A 41 14.84 -0.01 2.50
C GLU A 41 16.24 -0.04 3.08
N GLY A 42 16.59 -1.16 3.72
CA GLY A 42 17.87 -1.30 4.36
C GLY A 42 17.79 -1.08 5.87
N PRO A 43 18.94 -1.12 6.55
CA PRO A 43 18.95 -1.11 8.03
C PRO A 43 18.38 0.16 8.65
N GLU A 44 18.43 1.28 7.93
CA GLU A 44 17.94 2.55 8.46
C GLU A 44 16.41 2.66 8.45
N SER A 45 15.72 1.86 7.61
CA SER A 45 14.28 1.96 7.46
C SER A 45 13.51 0.87 8.21
N ALA A 46 14.20 -0.10 8.80
CA ALA A 46 13.59 -1.22 9.51
C ALA A 46 12.60 -2.00 8.63
N GLY A 47 12.92 -2.17 7.35
CA GLY A 47 12.09 -2.87 6.39
C GLY A 47 11.90 -2.05 5.14
N THR A 48 11.02 -2.50 4.26
CA THR A 48 10.75 -1.80 3.00
C THR A 48 9.50 -0.94 3.16
N THR A 49 9.61 0.34 2.83
CA THR A 49 8.49 1.26 2.78
C THR A 49 8.45 1.91 1.41
N VAL A 50 7.30 1.83 0.75
CA VAL A 50 7.09 2.37 -0.59
C VAL A 50 6.37 3.72 -0.47
N PHE A 51 6.84 4.71 -1.22
CA PHE A 51 6.19 6.00 -1.33
C PHE A 51 5.84 6.21 -2.79
N ALA A 52 4.60 5.90 -3.16
CA ALA A 52 4.19 5.84 -4.56
C ALA A 52 3.21 6.96 -4.89
N HIS A 53 3.26 7.41 -6.13
CA HIS A 53 2.40 8.47 -6.63
C HIS A 53 1.57 7.94 -7.80
N PHE A 54 0.28 8.19 -7.75
CA PHE A 54 -0.69 7.71 -8.73
C PHE A 54 -1.35 8.89 -9.43
N PRO A 55 -1.80 8.71 -10.68
CA PRO A 55 -2.58 9.76 -11.34
C PRO A 55 -3.79 10.17 -10.51
N VAL A 56 -4.14 11.45 -10.57
CA VAL A 56 -5.23 11.99 -9.75
C VAL A 56 -6.56 11.29 -10.05
N ASP A 57 -6.72 10.73 -11.24
CA ASP A 57 -7.94 10.02 -11.66
C ASP A 57 -7.85 8.50 -11.47
N THR A 58 -6.84 8.02 -10.73
CA THR A 58 -6.69 6.57 -10.52
C THR A 58 -7.90 5.97 -9.83
N GLY A 59 -8.27 4.75 -10.25
CA GLY A 59 -9.28 3.95 -9.56
C GLY A 59 -8.72 3.09 -8.42
N TYR A 60 -7.41 3.13 -8.20
CA TYR A 60 -6.75 2.20 -7.29
C TYR A 60 -7.15 2.39 -5.83
N PHE A 61 -7.51 3.63 -5.43
CA PHE A 61 -7.90 3.93 -4.04
C PHE A 61 -9.37 3.64 -3.76
N GLY A 62 -10.05 3.04 -4.71
CA GLY A 62 -11.42 2.54 -4.58
C GLY A 62 -11.55 1.28 -5.40
N SER A 63 -12.77 0.95 -5.81
CA SER A 63 -13.01 -0.16 -6.72
C SER A 63 -13.77 0.35 -7.94
N ALA A 64 -13.89 -0.49 -8.98
CA ALA A 64 -14.67 -0.13 -10.15
C ALA A 64 -16.11 0.21 -9.79
N ALA A 65 -16.68 -0.49 -8.80
CA ALA A 65 -18.04 -0.26 -8.34
C ALA A 65 -18.16 0.94 -7.38
N GLU A 66 -17.06 1.30 -6.72
CA GLU A 66 -17.05 2.39 -5.73
C GLU A 66 -15.79 3.23 -5.90
N PRO A 67 -15.78 4.15 -6.87
CA PRO A 67 -14.69 5.11 -6.99
C PRO A 67 -14.55 5.92 -5.70
N SER A 68 -13.32 6.26 -5.33
CA SER A 68 -13.06 6.94 -4.07
C SER A 68 -12.44 8.31 -4.29
N PRO A 69 -12.92 9.35 -3.58
CA PRO A 69 -12.24 10.65 -3.57
C PRO A 69 -11.02 10.67 -2.65
N GLN A 70 -10.72 9.54 -2.02
CA GLN A 70 -9.62 9.39 -1.08
C GLN A 70 -8.31 9.85 -1.73
N GLN A 71 -7.57 10.72 -1.05
CA GLN A 71 -6.34 11.30 -1.56
C GLN A 71 -5.12 10.42 -1.28
N PHE A 72 -5.15 9.71 -0.16
CA PHE A 72 -4.05 8.89 0.31
C PHE A 72 -4.52 7.47 0.54
N MET A 73 -3.64 6.50 0.35
CA MET A 73 -3.90 5.14 0.79
C MET A 73 -2.66 4.63 1.52
N VAL A 74 -2.87 4.13 2.74
CA VAL A 74 -1.79 3.56 3.54
C VAL A 74 -1.74 2.06 3.29
N ASN A 75 -0.52 1.54 3.18
CA ASN A 75 -0.26 0.12 3.08
C ASN A 75 0.39 -0.35 4.38
N PHE A 76 -0.12 -1.43 4.95
CA PHE A 76 0.51 -2.05 6.12
C PHE A 76 1.13 -3.38 5.73
N ARG A 77 2.38 -3.60 6.15
CA ARG A 77 2.98 -4.93 6.07
C ARG A 77 2.36 -5.79 7.16
N VAL A 78 2.04 -7.03 6.82
CA VAL A 78 1.43 -7.98 7.75
C VAL A 78 2.24 -9.27 7.78
N ASP A 79 2.14 -10.00 8.88
CA ASP A 79 2.91 -11.23 9.05
C ASP A 79 2.25 -12.47 8.45
N ASP A 80 0.91 -12.48 8.41
CA ASP A 80 0.15 -13.62 7.88
C ASP A 80 -1.16 -13.11 7.32
N LEU A 81 -1.18 -12.85 6.00
CA LEU A 81 -2.32 -12.22 5.36
C LEU A 81 -3.59 -13.08 5.43
N ASP A 82 -3.47 -14.38 5.15
CA ASP A 82 -4.64 -15.25 5.16
C ASP A 82 -5.29 -15.29 6.53
N GLU A 83 -4.49 -15.42 7.59
CA GLU A 83 -5.02 -15.43 8.95
C GLU A 83 -5.63 -14.08 9.33
N LEU A 84 -4.97 -12.99 8.94
CA LEU A 84 -5.48 -11.66 9.25
C LEU A 84 -6.82 -11.42 8.56
N VAL A 85 -6.95 -11.82 7.30
CA VAL A 85 -8.22 -11.68 6.57
C VAL A 85 -9.33 -12.48 7.27
N ARG A 86 -9.02 -13.69 7.75
CA ARG A 86 -10.00 -14.47 8.52
C ARG A 86 -10.43 -13.76 9.80
N GLN A 87 -9.46 -13.20 10.53
CA GLN A 87 -9.74 -12.44 11.77
C GLN A 87 -10.62 -11.23 11.49
N LEU A 88 -10.31 -10.50 10.43
CA LEU A 88 -11.05 -9.29 10.08
C LEU A 88 -12.47 -9.62 9.61
N ALA A 89 -12.62 -10.68 8.83
CA ALA A 89 -13.95 -11.13 8.40
C ALA A 89 -14.80 -11.53 9.60
N ALA A 90 -14.22 -12.26 10.55
CA ALA A 90 -14.93 -12.66 11.76
C ALA A 90 -15.33 -11.46 12.62
N ALA A 91 -14.57 -10.38 12.54
CA ALA A 91 -14.86 -9.14 13.28
C ALA A 91 -15.84 -8.21 12.52
N GLY A 92 -16.29 -8.59 11.33
CA GLY A 92 -17.24 -7.79 10.57
C GLY A 92 -16.61 -6.66 9.76
N VAL A 93 -15.31 -6.69 9.56
CA VAL A 93 -14.62 -5.66 8.77
C VAL A 93 -14.94 -5.87 7.28
N ARG A 94 -15.18 -4.77 6.58
CA ARG A 94 -15.45 -4.83 5.14
C ARG A 94 -14.15 -5.11 4.40
N ILE A 95 -14.15 -6.17 3.57
CA ILE A 95 -12.97 -6.63 2.83
C ILE A 95 -13.30 -6.70 1.35
N ASP A 96 -12.39 -6.22 0.50
CA ASP A 96 -12.51 -6.37 -0.94
C ASP A 96 -12.41 -7.86 -1.28
N PRO A 97 -13.38 -8.43 -2.03
CA PRO A 97 -13.36 -9.86 -2.32
C PRO A 97 -12.30 -10.30 -3.34
N ARG A 98 -11.47 -9.37 -3.84
CA ARG A 98 -10.49 -9.66 -4.89
C ARG A 98 -9.06 -9.43 -4.42
N PRO A 99 -8.50 -10.35 -3.61
CA PRO A 99 -7.07 -10.28 -3.27
C PRO A 99 -6.21 -10.52 -4.52
N GLU A 100 -4.95 -10.07 -4.47
CA GLU A 100 -4.02 -10.23 -5.58
C GLU A 100 -2.69 -10.79 -5.09
N ASP A 101 -2.13 -11.71 -5.86
CA ASP A 101 -0.82 -12.31 -5.57
C ASP A 101 0.16 -11.94 -6.67
N TYR A 102 1.36 -11.54 -6.26
CA TYR A 102 2.44 -11.19 -7.17
C TYR A 102 3.73 -11.85 -6.72
N PRO A 103 4.76 -11.92 -7.59
CA PRO A 103 6.05 -12.51 -7.18
C PRO A 103 6.67 -11.83 -5.95
N TYR A 104 6.35 -10.57 -5.70
CA TYR A 104 6.92 -9.79 -4.59
C TYR A 104 6.02 -9.73 -3.36
N GLY A 105 4.86 -10.36 -3.38
CA GLY A 105 4.00 -10.40 -2.21
C GLY A 105 2.54 -10.61 -2.53
N ARG A 106 1.76 -10.72 -1.46
CA ARG A 106 0.33 -10.93 -1.52
C ARG A 106 -0.38 -9.71 -0.95
N PHE A 107 -1.49 -9.34 -1.57
CA PHE A 107 -2.21 -8.10 -1.25
C PHE A 107 -3.68 -8.37 -1.03
N ALA A 108 -4.26 -7.63 -0.08
CA ALA A 108 -5.71 -7.55 0.13
C ALA A 108 -6.06 -6.12 0.50
N TRP A 109 -7.31 -5.76 0.37
CA TRP A 109 -7.79 -4.41 0.68
C TRP A 109 -9.00 -4.49 1.60
N ILE A 110 -9.04 -3.59 2.55
CA ILE A 110 -10.12 -3.47 3.52
C ILE A 110 -10.55 -2.00 3.60
N TRP A 111 -11.66 -1.74 4.28
CA TRP A 111 -12.10 -0.37 4.59
C TRP A 111 -12.17 -0.21 6.09
N ASP A 112 -11.66 0.91 6.59
CA ASP A 112 -11.76 1.24 8.00
C ASP A 112 -13.16 1.84 8.32
N PRO A 113 -13.48 2.10 9.60
CA PRO A 113 -14.80 2.63 9.96
C PRO A 113 -15.10 4.01 9.40
N GLU A 114 -14.10 4.76 8.97
CA GLU A 114 -14.28 6.08 8.35
C GLU A 114 -14.41 6.01 6.84
N GLY A 115 -14.38 4.80 6.27
CA GLY A 115 -14.52 4.60 4.83
C GLY A 115 -13.21 4.71 4.05
N ASN A 116 -12.07 4.72 4.71
CA ASN A 116 -10.78 4.74 4.02
C ASN A 116 -10.39 3.34 3.56
N ARG A 117 -10.03 3.23 2.28
CA ARG A 117 -9.48 1.99 1.75
C ARG A 117 -8.04 1.85 2.20
N VAL A 118 -7.69 0.68 2.70
CA VAL A 118 -6.37 0.36 3.27
C VAL A 118 -5.85 -0.88 2.56
N GLU A 119 -4.57 -0.87 2.20
CA GLU A 119 -3.91 -2.03 1.58
C GLU A 119 -3.14 -2.83 2.62
N LEU A 120 -3.29 -4.14 2.58
CA LEU A 120 -2.54 -5.08 3.43
C LEU A 120 -1.59 -5.86 2.53
N TRP A 121 -0.34 -5.98 2.96
CA TRP A 121 0.72 -6.58 2.15
C TRP A 121 1.54 -7.57 2.97
N GLU A 122 1.58 -8.82 2.51
CA GLU A 122 2.51 -9.81 3.07
C GLU A 122 3.65 -9.97 2.07
N PRO A 123 4.83 -9.39 2.34
CA PRO A 123 5.97 -9.51 1.44
C PRO A 123 6.45 -10.94 1.33
N VAL A 124 7.06 -11.26 0.17
CA VAL A 124 7.74 -12.54 0.01
C VAL A 124 8.97 -12.54 0.92
N PRO A 125 9.20 -13.60 1.71
CA PRO A 125 10.40 -13.65 2.54
C PRO A 125 11.67 -13.49 1.70
N ALA A 126 12.64 -12.73 2.23
CA ALA A 126 13.95 -12.63 1.62
C ALA A 126 14.63 -14.00 1.74
N GLY A 127 14.93 -14.61 0.60
CA GLY A 127 15.38 -15.98 0.64
C GLY A 127 16.65 -16.27 -0.06
#